data_bf082eb07ca5a9f78b15e148d7230bac
#
_entry.id   bf082eb07ca5a9f78b15e148d7230bac
#
_cell.length_a   1.000
_cell.length_b   1.000
_cell.length_c   1.000
_cell.angle_alpha   90.00
_cell.angle_beta   90.00
_cell.angle_gamma   90.00
#
_symmetry.space_group_name_H-M   'P 1'
#
loop_
_entity.id
_entity.type
_entity.pdbx_description
1 polymer ?
#
loop_
_entity_poly.entity_id
_entity_poly.type
_entity_poly.pdbx_seq_one_letter_code
_entity_poly.pdbx_strand_id
1 'polypeptide(L)'
;GRITQEEAQEVLECLFVKLNHFPTAYQAANDTLRNISIAGQTTDGRDSSNELTYMCLAASGKLMLPEPKLNVRFFQGTPSSVMRASASVLAKGANTIAVFNDDVAIPSLVKLGIPVEEARDYCNDGCSELIMGGKGTIKFKVHDALPILNELVLESANADWATFDDVMADFKTRLNAVMPEGSAPARP
;
A
#
# COMPACT_ATOMS: atom_id res chain seq x y z
N GLY A 1 11.76 -31.65 -3.86
CA GLY A 1 12.07 -30.61 -2.92
C GLY A 1 12.93 -31.07 -1.76
N ARG A 2 13.52 -30.11 -1.06
CA ARG A 2 14.34 -30.37 0.15
C ARG A 2 13.52 -30.43 1.41
N ILE A 3 12.30 -29.84 1.40
CA ILE A 3 11.38 -29.76 2.54
C ILE A 3 9.96 -30.07 2.07
N THR A 4 9.11 -30.53 2.99
CA THR A 4 7.69 -30.74 2.72
C THR A 4 6.94 -29.40 2.71
N GLN A 5 5.67 -29.44 2.30
CA GLN A 5 4.81 -28.25 2.33
C GLN A 5 4.53 -27.82 3.78
N GLU A 6 4.36 -28.76 4.69
CA GLU A 6 4.16 -28.51 6.12
C GLU A 6 5.38 -27.82 6.74
N GLU A 7 6.58 -28.32 6.46
CA GLU A 7 7.83 -27.70 6.93
C GLU A 7 8.00 -26.30 6.34
N ALA A 8 7.67 -26.10 5.06
CA ALA A 8 7.72 -24.78 4.43
C ALA A 8 6.73 -23.80 5.07
N GLN A 9 5.51 -24.27 5.41
CA GLN A 9 4.51 -23.47 6.13
C GLN A 9 5.00 -23.06 7.51
N GLU A 10 5.60 -24.00 8.25
CA GLU A 10 6.17 -23.73 9.59
C GLU A 10 7.29 -22.69 9.53
N VAL A 11 8.21 -22.84 8.57
CA VAL A 11 9.30 -21.85 8.35
C VAL A 11 8.75 -20.47 8.05
N LEU A 12 7.71 -20.39 7.20
CA LEU A 12 7.05 -19.13 6.87
C LEU A 12 6.34 -18.50 8.09
N GLU A 13 5.68 -19.31 8.90
CA GLU A 13 5.06 -18.84 10.15
C GLU A 13 6.12 -18.34 11.14
N CYS A 14 7.25 -19.02 11.25
CA CYS A 14 8.40 -18.54 12.05
C CYS A 14 8.94 -17.21 11.51
N LEU A 15 9.00 -17.02 10.19
CA LEU A 15 9.37 -15.74 9.60
C LEU A 15 8.38 -14.64 10.01
N PHE A 16 7.08 -14.90 9.98
CA PHE A 16 6.06 -13.91 10.39
C PHE A 16 6.21 -13.54 11.86
N VAL A 17 6.41 -14.51 12.74
CA VAL A 17 6.72 -14.28 14.16
C VAL A 17 7.99 -13.42 14.30
N LYS A 18 9.04 -13.74 13.54
CA LYS A 18 10.30 -13.00 13.58
C LYS A 18 10.14 -11.56 13.08
N LEU A 19 9.38 -11.34 12.02
CA LEU A 19 9.09 -10.00 11.50
C LEU A 19 8.26 -9.19 12.49
N ASN A 20 7.45 -9.83 13.32
CA ASN A 20 6.65 -9.18 14.35
C ASN A 20 7.43 -8.94 15.66
N HIS A 21 8.68 -9.41 15.77
CA HIS A 21 9.52 -9.19 16.94
C HIS A 21 10.15 -7.80 16.94
N PHE A 22 9.90 -7.04 18.00
CA PHE A 22 10.45 -5.71 18.20
C PHE A 22 11.60 -5.75 19.22
N PRO A 23 12.81 -5.34 18.86
CA PRO A 23 13.96 -5.41 19.76
C PRO A 23 13.92 -4.38 20.91
N THR A 24 13.03 -3.39 20.85
CA THR A 24 12.91 -2.35 21.89
C THR A 24 11.46 -2.00 22.19
N ALA A 25 11.17 -1.60 23.44
CA ALA A 25 9.84 -1.13 23.84
C ALA A 25 9.39 0.12 23.06
N TYR A 26 10.32 0.90 22.54
CA TYR A 26 10.05 2.09 21.74
C TYR A 26 9.42 1.73 20.37
N GLN A 27 9.83 0.62 19.79
CA GLN A 27 9.28 0.15 18.52
C GLN A 27 7.95 -0.58 18.68
N ALA A 28 7.62 -1.05 19.88
CA ALA A 28 6.37 -1.75 20.16
C ALA A 28 5.12 -0.84 19.99
N ALA A 29 5.30 0.47 20.09
CA ALA A 29 4.22 1.45 19.90
C ALA A 29 4.07 1.92 18.45
N ASN A 30 5.03 1.61 17.57
CA ASN A 30 5.06 2.06 16.20
C ASN A 30 4.95 0.88 15.24
N ASP A 31 4.12 1.05 14.23
CA ASP A 31 4.05 0.18 13.09
C ASP A 31 5.41 0.17 12.36
N THR A 32 5.99 -1.01 12.18
CA THR A 32 7.29 -1.16 11.52
C THR A 32 7.17 -1.14 10.01
N LEU A 33 5.93 -1.20 9.48
CA LEU A 33 5.62 -1.14 8.05
C LEU A 33 6.36 -2.19 7.21
N ARG A 34 6.56 -3.38 7.75
CA ARG A 34 7.14 -4.50 7.01
C ARG A 34 6.12 -5.07 6.06
N ASN A 35 6.36 -4.88 4.78
CA ASN A 35 5.42 -5.25 3.74
C ASN A 35 5.90 -6.50 2.97
N ILE A 36 4.97 -7.36 2.62
CA ILE A 36 5.15 -8.47 1.69
C ILE A 36 4.07 -8.36 0.62
N SER A 37 4.47 -8.12 -0.63
CA SER A 37 3.54 -8.11 -1.76
C SER A 37 3.39 -9.52 -2.33
N ILE A 38 2.15 -9.96 -2.53
CA ILE A 38 1.82 -11.30 -3.05
C ILE A 38 0.80 -11.21 -4.18
N ALA A 39 0.72 -12.25 -5.00
CA ALA A 39 -0.14 -12.30 -6.20
C ALA A 39 0.18 -11.18 -7.21
N GLY A 40 -0.81 -10.69 -7.95
CA GLY A 40 -0.61 -9.67 -8.97
C GLY A 40 -0.14 -10.22 -10.30
N GLN A 41 0.58 -9.40 -11.06
CA GLN A 41 1.05 -9.77 -12.40
C GLN A 41 2.56 -10.03 -12.41
N THR A 42 2.96 -10.99 -13.22
CA THR A 42 4.35 -11.15 -13.68
C THR A 42 4.72 -9.99 -14.63
N THR A 43 6.00 -9.79 -14.92
CA THR A 43 6.48 -8.73 -15.82
C THR A 43 5.87 -8.82 -17.23
N ASP A 44 5.51 -10.03 -17.68
CA ASP A 44 4.82 -10.29 -18.96
C ASP A 44 3.28 -10.25 -18.86
N GLY A 45 2.72 -9.91 -17.69
CA GLY A 45 1.29 -9.67 -17.50
C GLY A 45 0.43 -10.88 -17.17
N ARG A 46 1.04 -12.02 -16.88
CA ARG A 46 0.33 -13.22 -16.42
C ARG A 46 0.10 -13.19 -14.92
N ASP A 47 -0.81 -14.01 -14.44
CA ASP A 47 -0.99 -14.21 -13.00
C ASP A 47 0.28 -14.74 -12.33
N SER A 48 0.69 -14.11 -11.24
CA SER A 48 1.87 -14.50 -10.46
C SER A 48 1.52 -15.27 -9.19
N SER A 49 0.24 -15.57 -8.96
CA SER A 49 -0.19 -16.34 -7.80
C SER A 49 0.41 -17.75 -7.82
N ASN A 50 0.86 -18.21 -6.68
CA ASN A 50 1.47 -19.53 -6.51
C ASN A 50 1.21 -20.07 -5.11
N GLU A 51 1.79 -21.22 -4.76
CA GLU A 51 1.62 -21.85 -3.46
C GLU A 51 2.00 -20.93 -2.29
N LEU A 52 3.07 -20.13 -2.43
CA LEU A 52 3.48 -19.17 -1.39
C LEU A 52 2.41 -18.09 -1.15
N THR A 53 1.64 -17.72 -2.16
CA THR A 53 0.51 -16.78 -1.99
C THR A 53 -0.48 -17.32 -0.95
N TYR A 54 -0.87 -18.58 -1.09
CA TYR A 54 -1.81 -19.24 -0.16
C TYR A 54 -1.18 -19.48 1.21
N MET A 55 0.11 -19.83 1.26
CA MET A 55 0.84 -20.05 2.49
C MET A 55 0.98 -18.77 3.32
N CYS A 56 1.26 -17.63 2.67
CA CYS A 56 1.29 -16.31 3.32
C CYS A 56 -0.09 -15.93 3.88
N LEU A 57 -1.15 -16.14 3.10
CA LEU A 57 -2.53 -15.90 3.56
C LEU A 57 -2.89 -16.81 4.74
N ALA A 58 -2.51 -18.09 4.69
CA ALA A 58 -2.75 -19.04 5.76
C ALA A 58 -2.01 -18.63 7.05
N ALA A 59 -0.72 -18.26 6.95
CA ALA A 59 0.08 -17.78 8.07
C ALA A 59 -0.54 -16.52 8.71
N SER A 60 -0.93 -15.53 7.89
CA SER A 60 -1.59 -14.31 8.38
C SER A 60 -2.91 -14.63 9.10
N GLY A 61 -3.75 -15.48 8.49
CA GLY A 61 -5.04 -15.86 9.07
C GLY A 61 -4.97 -16.80 10.28
N LYS A 62 -3.83 -17.47 10.50
CA LYS A 62 -3.56 -18.33 11.66
C LYS A 62 -2.97 -17.53 12.81
N LEU A 63 -1.95 -16.72 12.53
CA LEU A 63 -1.18 -16.01 13.54
C LEU A 63 -1.85 -14.71 13.99
N MET A 64 -2.59 -14.04 13.12
CA MET A 64 -3.28 -12.77 13.38
C MET A 64 -2.36 -11.70 13.98
N LEU A 65 -1.08 -11.70 13.58
CA LEU A 65 -0.08 -10.74 14.02
C LEU A 65 -0.20 -9.44 13.25
N PRO A 66 0.16 -8.27 13.82
CA PRO A 66 0.10 -7.00 13.11
C PRO A 66 1.11 -6.87 11.96
N GLU A 67 2.16 -7.67 11.98
CA GLU A 67 3.21 -7.71 10.96
C GLU A 67 3.49 -9.16 10.49
N PRO A 68 3.93 -9.37 9.26
CA PRO A 68 4.06 -8.39 8.19
C PRO A 68 2.69 -8.00 7.58
N LYS A 69 2.61 -6.82 6.98
CA LYS A 69 1.46 -6.44 6.16
C LYS A 69 1.52 -7.19 4.83
N LEU A 70 0.45 -7.91 4.51
CA LEU A 70 0.30 -8.55 3.21
C LEU A 70 -0.44 -7.62 2.25
N ASN A 71 0.26 -7.20 1.20
CA ASN A 71 -0.30 -6.43 0.11
C ASN A 71 -0.68 -7.40 -1.00
N VAL A 72 -1.95 -7.75 -1.06
CA VAL A 72 -2.48 -8.69 -2.06
C VAL A 72 -2.85 -7.92 -3.30
N ARG A 73 -2.18 -8.18 -4.39
CA ARG A 73 -2.38 -7.51 -5.67
C ARG A 73 -3.39 -8.29 -6.51
N PHE A 74 -4.45 -7.64 -6.94
CA PHE A 74 -5.50 -8.20 -7.79
C PHE A 74 -5.57 -7.49 -9.13
N PHE A 75 -5.92 -8.25 -10.16
CA PHE A 75 -6.27 -7.76 -11.49
C PHE A 75 -7.37 -8.64 -12.09
N GLN A 76 -7.88 -8.29 -13.25
CA GLN A 76 -8.96 -9.03 -13.91
C GLN A 76 -8.65 -10.53 -14.10
N GLY A 77 -7.37 -10.90 -14.27
CA GLY A 77 -6.91 -12.28 -14.43
C GLY A 77 -6.63 -13.03 -13.12
N THR A 78 -6.82 -12.43 -11.96
CA THR A 78 -6.55 -13.07 -10.67
C THR A 78 -7.51 -14.22 -10.42
N PRO A 79 -7.01 -15.43 -10.07
CA PRO A 79 -7.87 -16.58 -9.76
C PRO A 79 -8.84 -16.28 -8.61
N SER A 80 -10.11 -16.68 -8.78
CA SER A 80 -11.14 -16.47 -7.74
C SER A 80 -10.81 -17.18 -6.41
N SER A 81 -9.97 -18.21 -6.44
CA SER A 81 -9.45 -18.88 -5.23
C SER A 81 -8.58 -17.95 -4.38
N VAL A 82 -7.73 -17.12 -5.00
CA VAL A 82 -6.91 -16.12 -4.30
C VAL A 82 -7.81 -15.07 -3.66
N MET A 83 -8.80 -14.57 -4.38
CA MET A 83 -9.77 -13.61 -3.86
C MET A 83 -10.54 -14.18 -2.66
N ARG A 84 -11.02 -15.43 -2.76
CA ARG A 84 -11.72 -16.09 -1.65
C ARG A 84 -10.83 -16.33 -0.44
N ALA A 85 -9.58 -16.75 -0.66
CA ALA A 85 -8.62 -16.95 0.42
C ALA A 85 -8.34 -15.64 1.16
N SER A 86 -8.10 -14.54 0.43
CA SER A 86 -7.89 -13.23 1.01
C SER A 86 -9.12 -12.73 1.78
N ALA A 87 -10.31 -12.85 1.20
CA ALA A 87 -11.57 -12.48 1.84
C ALA A 87 -11.82 -13.31 3.13
N SER A 88 -11.47 -14.60 3.13
CA SER A 88 -11.59 -15.46 4.32
C SER A 88 -10.70 -14.99 5.48
N VAL A 89 -9.50 -14.49 5.18
CA VAL A 89 -8.59 -13.96 6.20
C VAL A 89 -9.10 -12.60 6.71
N LEU A 90 -9.54 -11.72 5.82
CA LEU A 90 -10.15 -10.43 6.19
C LEU A 90 -11.39 -10.62 7.07
N ALA A 91 -12.24 -11.59 6.74
CA ALA A 91 -13.44 -11.91 7.52
C ALA A 91 -13.15 -12.38 8.96
N LYS A 92 -11.95 -12.86 9.24
CA LYS A 92 -11.48 -13.17 10.60
C LYS A 92 -11.07 -11.93 11.40
N GLY A 93 -11.07 -10.75 10.79
CA GLY A 93 -10.62 -9.50 11.42
C GLY A 93 -9.13 -9.25 11.30
N ALA A 94 -8.43 -9.94 10.39
CA ALA A 94 -7.02 -9.67 10.11
C ALA A 94 -6.89 -8.29 9.43
N ASN A 95 -6.35 -7.33 10.15
CA ASN A 95 -6.12 -5.95 9.67
C ASN A 95 -4.79 -5.77 8.93
N THR A 96 -4.05 -6.85 8.75
CA THR A 96 -2.72 -6.86 8.10
C THR A 96 -2.78 -7.11 6.60
N ILE A 97 -3.97 -7.33 6.03
CA ILE A 97 -4.15 -7.51 4.59
C ILE A 97 -4.64 -6.21 3.99
N ALA A 98 -3.88 -5.69 3.02
CA ALA A 98 -4.30 -4.62 2.13
C ALA A 98 -4.49 -5.16 0.71
N VAL A 99 -5.48 -4.65 -0.01
CA VAL A 99 -5.80 -5.07 -1.37
C VAL A 99 -5.46 -3.95 -2.35
N PHE A 100 -4.69 -4.29 -3.38
CA PHE A 100 -4.28 -3.37 -4.43
C PHE A 100 -4.82 -3.83 -5.77
N ASN A 101 -5.33 -2.89 -6.55
CA ASN A 101 -5.87 -3.16 -7.88
C ASN A 101 -4.83 -2.83 -8.95
N ASP A 102 -4.21 -3.87 -9.52
CA ASP A 102 -3.22 -3.74 -10.59
C ASP A 102 -3.78 -3.10 -11.86
N ASP A 103 -5.08 -3.29 -12.14
CA ASP A 103 -5.74 -2.68 -13.31
C ASP A 103 -5.84 -1.14 -13.20
N VAL A 104 -5.61 -0.60 -12.00
CA VAL A 104 -5.54 0.84 -11.73
C VAL A 104 -4.10 1.28 -11.46
N ALA A 105 -3.38 0.54 -10.64
CA ALA A 105 -2.03 0.89 -10.21
C ALA A 105 -1.04 0.89 -11.39
N ILE A 106 -1.01 -0.17 -12.18
CA ILE A 106 -0.06 -0.32 -13.29
C ILE A 106 -0.26 0.77 -14.36
N PRO A 107 -1.48 1.02 -14.89
CA PRO A 107 -1.67 2.12 -15.82
C PRO A 107 -1.32 3.50 -15.26
N SER A 108 -1.49 3.70 -13.96
CA SER A 108 -1.12 4.96 -13.29
C SER A 108 0.39 5.14 -13.26
N LEU A 109 1.15 4.10 -12.94
CA LEU A 109 2.62 4.11 -12.98
C LEU A 109 3.14 4.33 -14.42
N VAL A 110 2.52 3.67 -15.41
CA VAL A 110 2.88 3.87 -16.82
C VAL A 110 2.65 5.32 -17.27
N LYS A 111 1.57 5.96 -16.84
CA LYS A 111 1.32 7.39 -17.09
C LYS A 111 2.40 8.31 -16.50
N LEU A 112 3.07 7.87 -15.42
CA LEU A 112 4.21 8.58 -14.84
C LEU A 112 5.52 8.34 -15.61
N GLY A 113 5.50 7.53 -16.69
CA GLY A 113 6.66 7.26 -17.53
C GLY A 113 7.43 6.01 -17.15
N ILE A 114 6.91 5.17 -16.23
CA ILE A 114 7.52 3.91 -15.85
C ILE A 114 7.22 2.85 -16.92
N PRO A 115 8.23 2.11 -17.43
CA PRO A 115 7.99 1.01 -18.36
C PRO A 115 7.00 0.00 -17.79
N VAL A 116 6.14 -0.57 -18.65
CA VAL A 116 5.05 -1.44 -18.19
C VAL A 116 5.55 -2.69 -17.45
N GLU A 117 6.67 -3.26 -17.88
CA GLU A 117 7.31 -4.42 -17.24
C GLU A 117 7.77 -4.09 -15.82
N GLU A 118 8.29 -2.88 -15.63
CA GLU A 118 8.71 -2.38 -14.31
C GLU A 118 7.50 -2.00 -13.45
N ALA A 119 6.50 -1.37 -14.08
CA ALA A 119 5.25 -1.04 -13.40
C ALA A 119 4.53 -2.30 -12.89
N ARG A 120 4.64 -3.43 -13.59
CA ARG A 120 4.09 -4.73 -13.12
C ARG A 120 4.86 -5.33 -11.96
N ASP A 121 6.12 -4.96 -11.78
CA ASP A 121 6.99 -5.43 -10.70
C ASP A 121 7.01 -4.47 -9.49
N TYR A 122 5.98 -3.63 -9.35
CA TYR A 122 5.87 -2.77 -8.19
C TYR A 122 5.65 -3.58 -6.90
N CYS A 123 6.17 -3.06 -5.82
CA CYS A 123 5.82 -3.50 -4.47
C CYS A 123 5.28 -2.31 -3.66
N ASN A 124 4.84 -2.59 -2.46
CA ASN A 124 4.32 -1.58 -1.56
C ASN A 124 5.34 -1.28 -0.45
N ASP A 125 5.41 -0.02 -0.09
CA ASP A 125 6.12 0.44 1.09
C ASP A 125 5.15 1.23 1.98
N GLY A 126 5.36 1.18 3.27
CA GLY A 126 4.49 1.88 4.20
C GLY A 126 3.03 1.41 4.11
N CYS A 127 2.12 2.35 3.91
CA CYS A 127 0.68 2.08 3.93
C CYS A 127 0.13 1.74 2.54
N SER A 128 0.52 2.52 1.52
CA SER A 128 -0.02 2.37 0.17
C SER A 128 0.93 2.89 -0.93
N GLU A 129 2.13 3.25 -0.56
CA GLU A 129 3.13 3.77 -1.48
C GLU A 129 3.57 2.68 -2.45
N LEU A 130 3.59 3.01 -3.76
CA LEU A 130 4.03 2.09 -4.80
C LEU A 130 5.48 2.40 -5.15
N ILE A 131 6.34 1.38 -5.04
CA ILE A 131 7.75 1.50 -5.40
C ILE A 131 8.18 0.41 -6.38
N MET A 132 9.12 0.72 -7.23
CA MET A 132 9.81 -0.25 -8.08
C MET A 132 11.07 -0.68 -7.34
N GLY A 133 11.13 -1.96 -6.96
CA GLY A 133 12.21 -2.53 -6.15
C GLY A 133 13.60 -2.25 -6.74
N GLY A 134 14.47 -1.65 -5.91
CA GLY A 134 15.84 -1.32 -6.30
C GLY A 134 16.00 -0.13 -7.25
N LYS A 135 14.93 0.54 -7.66
CA LYS A 135 14.95 1.64 -8.63
C LYS A 135 14.39 2.95 -8.10
N GLY A 136 13.68 2.92 -6.99
CA GLY A 136 13.03 4.09 -6.42
C GLY A 136 13.39 4.29 -4.95
N THR A 137 13.31 5.53 -4.50
CA THR A 137 13.30 5.89 -3.07
C THR A 137 12.06 6.70 -2.80
N ILE A 138 11.40 6.43 -1.67
CA ILE A 138 10.29 7.24 -1.22
C ILE A 138 10.86 8.47 -0.52
N LYS A 139 10.43 9.64 -0.99
CA LYS A 139 10.68 10.91 -0.29
C LYS A 139 9.34 11.49 0.10
N PHE A 140 9.13 11.64 1.38
CA PHE A 140 7.94 12.31 1.88
C PHE A 140 8.19 13.80 2.04
N LYS A 141 7.24 14.59 1.58
CA LYS A 141 7.12 15.98 1.94
C LYS A 141 5.73 16.14 2.54
N VAL A 142 5.69 16.35 3.85
CA VAL A 142 4.43 16.49 4.57
C VAL A 142 4.01 17.95 4.51
N HIS A 143 2.77 18.17 4.06
CA HIS A 143 2.10 19.47 4.14
C HIS A 143 0.87 19.28 5.03
N ASP A 144 0.82 20.05 6.10
CA ASP A 144 -0.34 20.05 6.98
C ASP A 144 -1.45 20.91 6.36
N ALA A 145 -2.54 20.26 5.98
CA ALA A 145 -3.70 20.93 5.40
C ALA A 145 -4.68 21.46 6.46
N LEU A 146 -4.55 21.04 7.73
CA LEU A 146 -5.46 21.43 8.79
C LEU A 146 -5.40 22.93 9.13
N PRO A 147 -4.24 23.59 9.22
CA PRO A 147 -4.18 25.05 9.42
C PRO A 147 -4.94 25.81 8.34
N ILE A 148 -4.79 25.40 7.07
CA ILE A 148 -5.49 26.03 5.95
C ILE A 148 -7.01 25.89 6.12
N LEU A 149 -7.48 24.70 6.47
CA LEU A 149 -8.90 24.46 6.72
C LEU A 149 -9.41 25.28 7.90
N ASN A 150 -8.64 25.36 8.98
CA ASN A 150 -9.01 26.17 10.15
C ASN A 150 -9.11 27.67 9.81
N GLU A 151 -8.18 28.20 9.03
CA GLU A 151 -8.23 29.59 8.55
C GLU A 151 -9.52 29.83 7.74
N LEU A 152 -9.84 28.95 6.79
CA LEU A 152 -11.08 29.05 6.02
C LEU A 152 -12.32 29.07 6.93
N VAL A 153 -12.38 28.18 7.91
CA VAL A 153 -13.51 28.12 8.85
C VAL A 153 -13.60 29.41 9.67
N LEU A 154 -12.47 29.96 10.16
CA LEU A 154 -12.45 31.18 10.93
C LEU A 154 -12.82 32.42 10.10
N GLU A 155 -12.47 32.44 8.82
CA GLU A 155 -12.76 33.49 7.87
C GLU A 155 -14.18 33.43 7.28
N SER A 156 -14.88 32.29 7.45
CA SER A 156 -16.16 31.99 6.81
C SER A 156 -17.23 33.07 7.02
N ALA A 157 -17.20 33.76 8.15
CA ALA A 157 -18.16 34.84 8.47
C ALA A 157 -17.99 36.10 7.59
N ASN A 158 -16.80 36.28 6.99
CA ASN A 158 -16.42 37.46 6.20
C ASN A 158 -16.07 37.11 4.75
N ALA A 159 -16.20 35.84 4.36
CA ALA A 159 -15.86 35.37 3.01
C ALA A 159 -17.08 35.44 2.09
N ASP A 160 -16.86 35.80 0.83
CA ASP A 160 -17.88 35.90 -0.20
C ASP A 160 -18.18 34.53 -0.86
N TRP A 161 -18.11 33.44 -0.09
CA TRP A 161 -18.43 32.09 -0.60
C TRP A 161 -19.94 31.91 -0.60
N ALA A 162 -20.51 31.69 -1.79
CA ALA A 162 -21.93 31.40 -1.96
C ALA A 162 -22.23 29.89 -1.96
N THR A 163 -21.21 29.09 -2.30
CA THR A 163 -21.34 27.64 -2.47
C THR A 163 -20.17 26.88 -1.86
N PHE A 164 -20.35 25.56 -1.68
CA PHE A 164 -19.24 24.69 -1.28
C PHE A 164 -18.09 24.67 -2.30
N ASP A 165 -18.41 24.84 -3.58
CA ASP A 165 -17.38 24.89 -4.62
C ASP A 165 -16.49 26.13 -4.48
N ASP A 166 -17.00 27.26 -4.01
CA ASP A 166 -16.21 28.46 -3.73
C ASP A 166 -15.22 28.19 -2.59
N VAL A 167 -15.67 27.54 -1.50
CA VAL A 167 -14.80 27.10 -0.40
C VAL A 167 -13.69 26.18 -0.89
N MET A 168 -14.05 25.21 -1.73
CA MET A 168 -13.07 24.25 -2.28
C MET A 168 -12.08 24.90 -3.24
N ALA A 169 -12.49 25.92 -3.97
CA ALA A 169 -11.60 26.69 -4.86
C ALA A 169 -10.57 27.50 -4.03
N ASP A 170 -11.02 28.15 -2.98
CA ASP A 170 -10.12 28.89 -2.06
C ASP A 170 -9.17 27.94 -1.32
N PHE A 171 -9.69 26.81 -0.78
CA PHE A 171 -8.86 25.78 -0.18
C PHE A 171 -7.75 25.30 -1.11
N LYS A 172 -8.09 24.96 -2.36
CA LYS A 172 -7.11 24.54 -3.36
C LYS A 172 -6.08 25.63 -3.67
N THR A 173 -6.50 26.88 -3.72
CA THR A 173 -5.61 28.01 -3.98
C THR A 173 -4.59 28.13 -2.84
N ARG A 174 -5.02 28.10 -1.59
CA ARG A 174 -4.15 28.18 -0.41
C ARG A 174 -3.23 26.97 -0.29
N LEU A 175 -3.76 25.77 -0.55
CA LEU A 175 -2.97 24.52 -0.55
C LEU A 175 -1.86 24.58 -1.60
N ASN A 176 -2.16 25.05 -2.80
CA ASN A 176 -1.16 25.20 -3.86
C ASN A 176 -0.09 26.24 -3.52
N ALA A 177 -0.44 27.28 -2.77
CA ALA A 177 0.52 28.30 -2.35
C ALA A 177 1.57 27.77 -1.34
N VAL A 178 1.24 26.74 -0.55
CA VAL A 178 2.18 26.10 0.39
C VAL A 178 2.89 24.87 -0.20
N MET A 179 2.37 24.34 -1.31
CA MET A 179 3.04 23.27 -2.03
C MET A 179 4.10 23.87 -2.96
N PRO A 180 5.38 23.46 -2.84
CA PRO A 180 6.41 24.00 -3.73
C PRO A 180 6.15 23.60 -5.18
N GLU A 181 6.42 24.53 -6.07
CA GLU A 181 6.50 24.26 -7.51
C GLU A 181 7.47 23.11 -7.76
N GLY A 182 7.05 22.09 -8.50
CA GLY A 182 7.90 20.95 -8.84
C GLY A 182 7.72 19.71 -7.99
N SER A 183 6.64 19.57 -7.23
CA SER A 183 6.30 18.29 -6.56
C SER A 183 5.83 17.18 -7.52
N ALA A 184 5.92 17.39 -8.83
CA ALA A 184 5.87 16.31 -9.79
C ALA A 184 7.08 15.39 -9.57
N PRO A 185 6.90 14.04 -9.57
CA PRO A 185 8.02 13.12 -9.43
C PRO A 185 9.08 13.45 -10.46
N ALA A 186 10.34 13.57 -9.98
CA ALA A 186 11.46 13.69 -10.88
C ALA A 186 11.38 12.52 -11.87
N ARG A 187 11.26 12.81 -13.14
CA ARG A 187 11.37 11.78 -14.17
C ARG A 187 12.74 11.15 -14.07
N PRO A 188 12.83 9.81 -14.15
CA PRO A 188 14.11 9.14 -14.18
C PRO A 188 14.94 9.57 -15.40
#